data_89dc7e29d3b33d34561f6847780e1fe2
#
_entry.id   89dc7e29d3b33d34561f6847780e1fe2
#
_cell.length_a   1.000
_cell.length_b   1.000
_cell.length_c   1.000
_cell.angle_alpha   90.00
_cell.angle_beta   90.00
_cell.angle_gamma   90.00
#
_symmetry.space_group_name_H-M   'P 1'
#
loop_
_entity.id
_entity.type
_entity.pdbx_description
1 polymer ?
#
loop_
_entity_poly.entity_id
_entity_poly.type
_entity_poly.pdbx_seq_one_letter_code
_entity_poly.pdbx_strand_id
1 'polypeptide(L)'
;GAECGGSDFTSGLAGNVVVGKFYDMLEEIGGTPIFEEIVEAVGLVDILKNRAANEQAEKELVYTYNKALEYCKSVHQYSVSPGNFAGGLSTIEEKSMGAVIKSGSKPIQGVLKVGMKPPKAGLWLLDSTPDPNDVQYGITNPNDNEGLMDLISCGSHLTFLVTGRGNVVGSAIAPVIKVTGNHVTYSRLE
;
A
#
# COMPACT_ATOMS: atom_id res chain seq x y z
N GLY A 1 -2.37 4.51 8.75
CA GLY A 1 -1.67 3.85 7.64
C GLY A 1 -2.36 2.58 7.20
N ALA A 2 -2.07 2.13 5.99
CA ALA A 2 -2.52 0.82 5.50
C ALA A 2 -1.48 0.18 4.59
N GLU A 3 -1.32 -1.12 4.80
CA GLU A 3 -0.43 -2.00 4.06
C GLU A 3 -1.12 -3.35 3.84
N CYS A 4 -0.65 -4.17 2.92
CA CYS A 4 -1.10 -5.55 2.78
C CYS A 4 0.08 -6.52 2.69
N GLY A 5 -0.04 -7.66 3.38
CA GLY A 5 0.98 -8.70 3.42
C GLY A 5 0.38 -10.09 3.47
N GLY A 6 0.94 -11.02 2.68
CA GLY A 6 0.36 -12.35 2.53
C GLY A 6 -0.98 -12.32 1.81
N SER A 7 -1.10 -11.50 0.76
CA SER A 7 -2.35 -11.29 0.03
C SER A 7 -2.83 -12.55 -0.70
N ASP A 8 -4.14 -12.72 -0.71
CA ASP A 8 -4.90 -13.66 -1.51
C ASP A 8 -6.04 -12.93 -2.25
N PHE A 9 -6.91 -13.64 -2.95
CA PHE A 9 -8.03 -13.02 -3.66
C PHE A 9 -8.98 -12.26 -2.73
N THR A 10 -9.12 -12.68 -1.46
CA THR A 10 -10.01 -12.00 -0.48
C THR A 10 -9.45 -10.67 -0.02
N SER A 11 -8.14 -10.45 -0.13
CA SER A 11 -7.51 -9.17 0.22
C SER A 11 -8.05 -8.04 -0.65
N GLY A 12 -8.07 -8.22 -1.96
CA GLY A 12 -8.59 -7.23 -2.91
C GLY A 12 -10.13 -7.12 -2.90
N LEU A 13 -10.83 -8.26 -2.78
CA LEU A 13 -12.30 -8.28 -2.86
C LEU A 13 -13.00 -7.87 -1.57
N ALA A 14 -12.34 -7.97 -0.42
CA ALA A 14 -12.95 -7.68 0.88
C ALA A 14 -12.06 -6.81 1.77
N GLY A 15 -10.89 -7.28 2.18
CA GLY A 15 -10.07 -6.60 3.18
C GLY A 15 -9.67 -5.18 2.77
N ASN A 16 -9.11 -5.00 1.59
CA ASN A 16 -8.72 -3.69 1.06
C ASN A 16 -9.92 -2.78 0.80
N VAL A 17 -11.06 -3.35 0.38
CA VAL A 17 -12.31 -2.58 0.20
C VAL A 17 -12.78 -1.97 1.50
N VAL A 18 -12.75 -2.73 2.60
CA VAL A 18 -13.13 -2.25 3.94
C VAL A 18 -12.19 -1.13 4.39
N VAL A 19 -10.88 -1.30 4.22
CA VAL A 19 -9.90 -0.27 4.57
C VAL A 19 -10.09 0.99 3.72
N GLY A 20 -10.29 0.83 2.41
CA GLY A 20 -10.56 1.97 1.52
C GLY A 20 -11.83 2.75 1.91
N LYS A 21 -12.89 2.04 2.31
CA LYS A 21 -14.10 2.68 2.81
C LYS A 21 -13.87 3.41 4.14
N PHE A 22 -13.08 2.81 5.02
CA PHE A 22 -12.66 3.48 6.26
C PHE A 22 -11.86 4.76 5.97
N TYR A 23 -10.98 4.73 4.97
CA TYR A 23 -10.20 5.90 4.55
C TYR A 23 -11.09 7.03 4.05
N ASP A 24 -12.10 6.71 3.21
CA ASP A 24 -13.07 7.70 2.74
C ASP A 24 -13.80 8.37 3.90
N MET A 25 -14.25 7.58 4.88
CA MET A 25 -14.95 8.08 6.07
C MET A 25 -14.02 8.88 6.99
N LEU A 26 -12.76 8.45 7.14
CA LEU A 26 -11.76 9.16 7.96
C LEU A 26 -11.46 10.54 7.37
N GLU A 27 -11.32 10.64 6.05
CA GLU A 27 -11.07 11.91 5.39
C GLU A 27 -12.26 12.87 5.52
N GLU A 28 -13.50 12.38 5.45
CA GLU A 28 -14.72 13.18 5.63
C GLU A 28 -14.79 13.89 6.99
N ILE A 29 -14.15 13.33 8.02
CA ILE A 29 -14.05 13.93 9.35
C ILE A 29 -12.73 14.67 9.58
N GLY A 30 -11.94 14.93 8.52
CA GLY A 30 -10.68 15.68 8.59
C GLY A 30 -9.46 14.84 8.99
N GLY A 31 -9.55 13.53 8.92
CA GLY A 31 -8.40 12.65 9.17
C GLY A 31 -7.41 12.61 8.01
N THR A 32 -6.30 11.91 8.21
CA THR A 32 -5.20 11.85 7.26
C THR A 32 -4.81 10.39 7.00
N PRO A 33 -5.51 9.70 6.08
CA PRO A 33 -5.11 8.38 5.65
C PRO A 33 -3.82 8.41 4.81
N ILE A 34 -2.95 7.41 5.03
CA ILE A 34 -1.72 7.22 4.28
C ILE A 34 -1.72 5.78 3.76
N PHE A 35 -1.57 5.60 2.45
CA PHE A 35 -1.34 4.31 1.84
C PHE A 35 0.05 4.25 1.21
N GLU A 36 0.59 3.06 1.07
CA GLU A 36 1.89 2.82 0.44
C GLU A 36 1.80 1.70 -0.60
N GLU A 37 2.89 1.04 -0.96
CA GLU A 37 2.96 -0.08 -1.91
C GLU A 37 2.71 0.34 -3.36
N ILE A 38 3.28 1.48 -3.77
CA ILE A 38 3.18 1.92 -5.18
C ILE A 38 3.74 0.88 -6.17
N VAL A 39 4.68 0.03 -5.73
CA VAL A 39 5.21 -1.11 -6.51
C VAL A 39 4.13 -2.12 -6.87
N GLU A 40 3.02 -2.13 -6.15
CA GLU A 40 1.86 -2.97 -6.44
C GLU A 40 0.87 -2.33 -7.42
N ALA A 41 1.03 -1.05 -7.76
CA ALA A 41 0.10 -0.32 -8.64
C ALA A 41 0.43 -0.46 -10.13
N VAL A 42 1.12 -1.52 -10.53
CA VAL A 42 1.53 -1.75 -11.93
C VAL A 42 0.33 -1.72 -12.88
N GLY A 43 0.44 -0.91 -13.94
CA GLY A 43 -0.63 -0.72 -14.92
C GLY A 43 -1.69 0.32 -14.55
N LEU A 44 -1.65 0.92 -13.34
CA LEU A 44 -2.72 1.77 -12.82
C LEU A 44 -2.37 3.27 -12.76
N VAL A 45 -1.37 3.72 -13.51
CA VAL A 45 -0.94 5.13 -13.49
C VAL A 45 -2.07 6.11 -13.80
N ASP A 46 -2.95 5.79 -14.74
CA ASP A 46 -4.06 6.66 -15.11
C ASP A 46 -5.12 6.76 -14.00
N ILE A 47 -5.33 5.69 -13.24
CA ILE A 47 -6.21 5.71 -12.06
C ILE A 47 -5.62 6.64 -11.00
N LEU A 48 -4.32 6.56 -10.73
CA LEU A 48 -3.66 7.44 -9.77
C LEU A 48 -3.68 8.90 -10.22
N LYS A 49 -3.38 9.18 -11.50
CA LYS A 49 -3.45 10.53 -12.09
C LYS A 49 -4.83 11.15 -11.94
N ASN A 50 -5.87 10.41 -12.32
CA ASN A 50 -7.25 10.89 -12.26
C ASN A 50 -7.75 11.17 -10.83
N ARG A 51 -7.03 10.66 -9.82
CA ARG A 51 -7.29 10.91 -8.40
C ARG A 51 -6.40 11.99 -7.79
N ALA A 52 -5.50 12.59 -8.55
CA ALA A 52 -4.65 13.66 -8.04
C ALA A 52 -5.50 14.89 -7.64
N ALA A 53 -5.25 15.44 -6.46
CA ALA A 53 -5.97 16.60 -5.95
C ALA A 53 -5.64 17.90 -6.71
N ASN A 54 -4.50 17.95 -7.39
CA ASN A 54 -4.01 19.09 -8.17
C ASN A 54 -2.86 18.66 -9.10
N GLU A 55 -2.42 19.55 -9.97
CA GLU A 55 -1.37 19.30 -10.98
C GLU A 55 -0.03 18.88 -10.34
N GLN A 56 0.34 19.44 -9.19
CA GLN A 56 1.56 19.06 -8.50
C GLN A 56 1.49 17.61 -7.99
N ALA A 57 0.39 17.24 -7.37
CA ALA A 57 0.14 15.86 -6.93
C ALA A 57 0.16 14.87 -8.10
N GLU A 58 -0.39 15.25 -9.26
CA GLU A 58 -0.33 14.42 -10.47
C GLU A 58 1.11 14.16 -10.91
N LYS A 59 1.94 15.21 -10.97
CA LYS A 59 3.36 15.10 -11.34
C LYS A 59 4.12 14.18 -10.37
N GLU A 60 3.88 14.34 -9.08
CA GLU A 60 4.51 13.52 -8.04
C GLU A 60 4.09 12.04 -8.15
N LEU A 61 2.81 11.77 -8.35
CA LEU A 61 2.28 10.42 -8.51
C LEU A 61 2.86 9.72 -9.75
N VAL A 62 2.92 10.41 -10.88
CA VAL A 62 3.51 9.87 -12.11
C VAL A 62 4.99 9.61 -11.96
N TYR A 63 5.72 10.52 -11.32
CA TYR A 63 7.15 10.33 -11.05
C TYR A 63 7.40 9.12 -10.16
N THR A 64 6.66 9.01 -9.04
CA THR A 64 6.79 7.90 -8.09
C THR A 64 6.41 6.57 -8.72
N TYR A 65 5.35 6.54 -9.53
CA TYR A 65 4.96 5.34 -10.26
C TYR A 65 6.07 4.88 -11.23
N ASN A 66 6.66 5.79 -12.01
CA ASN A 66 7.73 5.45 -12.94
C ASN A 66 8.98 4.96 -12.19
N LYS A 67 9.34 5.60 -11.07
CA LYS A 67 10.41 5.13 -10.17
C LYS A 67 10.16 3.69 -9.71
N ALA A 68 8.93 3.39 -9.27
CA ALA A 68 8.56 2.04 -8.84
C ALA A 68 8.66 1.01 -9.97
N LEU A 69 8.28 1.36 -11.20
CA LEU A 69 8.46 0.49 -12.36
C LEU A 69 9.93 0.23 -12.69
N GLU A 70 10.77 1.27 -12.61
CA GLU A 70 12.21 1.12 -12.82
C GLU A 70 12.83 0.23 -11.74
N TYR A 71 12.44 0.41 -10.50
CA TYR A 71 12.82 -0.48 -9.42
C TYR A 71 12.42 -1.94 -9.72
N CYS A 72 11.16 -2.21 -10.05
CA CYS A 72 10.71 -3.55 -10.39
C CYS A 72 11.52 -4.18 -11.53
N LYS A 73 11.86 -3.41 -12.54
CA LYS A 73 12.72 -3.86 -13.65
C LYS A 73 14.13 -4.17 -13.18
N SER A 74 14.71 -3.35 -12.32
CA SER A 74 16.09 -3.51 -11.82
C SER A 74 16.27 -4.76 -10.98
N VAL A 75 15.24 -5.14 -10.21
CA VAL A 75 15.23 -6.37 -9.40
C VAL A 75 14.65 -7.57 -10.14
N HIS A 76 14.23 -7.41 -11.40
CA HIS A 76 13.58 -8.43 -12.23
C HIS A 76 12.34 -9.06 -11.56
N GLN A 77 11.62 -8.28 -10.77
CA GLN A 77 10.46 -8.76 -10.03
C GLN A 77 9.38 -7.67 -9.96
N TYR A 78 8.16 -8.04 -10.30
CA TYR A 78 6.97 -7.27 -9.96
C TYR A 78 6.40 -7.77 -8.63
N SER A 79 5.62 -6.94 -7.96
CA SER A 79 5.10 -7.23 -6.61
C SER A 79 4.01 -8.30 -6.61
N VAL A 80 4.33 -9.46 -7.14
CA VAL A 80 3.50 -10.66 -7.11
C VAL A 80 4.37 -11.87 -6.80
N SER A 81 3.96 -12.69 -5.85
CA SER A 81 4.74 -13.84 -5.36
C SER A 81 4.02 -15.16 -5.66
N PRO A 82 4.74 -16.29 -5.66
CA PRO A 82 4.10 -17.61 -5.77
C PRO A 82 3.00 -17.83 -4.72
N GLY A 83 3.16 -17.24 -3.53
CA GLY A 83 2.15 -17.29 -2.47
C GLY A 83 0.86 -16.54 -2.82
N ASN A 84 0.92 -15.48 -3.61
CA ASN A 84 -0.27 -14.79 -4.10
C ASN A 84 -1.08 -15.69 -5.05
N PHE A 85 -0.41 -16.38 -5.98
CA PHE A 85 -1.07 -17.36 -6.87
C PHE A 85 -1.64 -18.54 -6.09
N ALA A 86 -0.91 -19.09 -5.12
CA ALA A 86 -1.43 -20.13 -4.23
C ALA A 86 -2.64 -19.65 -3.41
N GLY A 87 -2.74 -18.36 -3.14
CA GLY A 87 -3.88 -17.70 -2.52
C GLY A 87 -5.02 -17.32 -3.49
N GLY A 88 -4.96 -17.77 -4.75
CA GLY A 88 -6.02 -17.60 -5.75
C GLY A 88 -5.96 -16.31 -6.56
N LEU A 89 -4.91 -15.48 -6.43
CA LEU A 89 -4.69 -14.36 -7.35
C LEU A 89 -4.19 -14.90 -8.71
N SER A 90 -4.73 -14.39 -9.79
CA SER A 90 -4.50 -14.90 -11.14
C SER A 90 -3.48 -14.09 -11.94
N THR A 91 -3.45 -12.77 -11.76
CA THR A 91 -2.61 -11.86 -12.53
C THR A 91 -2.08 -10.70 -11.69
N ILE A 92 -1.09 -9.97 -12.22
CA ILE A 92 -0.59 -8.74 -11.60
C ILE A 92 -1.66 -7.62 -11.64
N GLU A 93 -2.47 -7.57 -12.67
CA GLU A 93 -3.55 -6.58 -12.81
C GLU A 93 -4.60 -6.78 -11.72
N GLU A 94 -5.00 -8.03 -11.45
CA GLU A 94 -5.91 -8.34 -10.35
C GLU A 94 -5.33 -7.90 -9.01
N LYS A 95 -4.05 -8.21 -8.76
CA LYS A 95 -3.37 -7.78 -7.55
C LYS A 95 -3.29 -6.27 -7.45
N SER A 96 -2.90 -5.59 -8.52
CA SER A 96 -2.76 -4.13 -8.59
C SER A 96 -4.07 -3.41 -8.28
N MET A 97 -5.17 -3.84 -8.91
CA MET A 97 -6.50 -3.29 -8.62
C MET A 97 -6.87 -3.51 -7.16
N GLY A 98 -6.66 -4.72 -6.65
CA GLY A 98 -6.91 -5.04 -5.24
C GLY A 98 -6.08 -4.19 -4.29
N ALA A 99 -4.81 -3.94 -4.58
CA ALA A 99 -3.93 -3.13 -3.75
C ALA A 99 -4.36 -1.65 -3.72
N VAL A 100 -4.65 -1.06 -4.86
CA VAL A 100 -5.02 0.37 -4.94
C VAL A 100 -6.36 0.67 -4.26
N ILE A 101 -7.30 -0.27 -4.23
CA ILE A 101 -8.62 -0.05 -3.63
C ILE A 101 -8.55 0.25 -2.13
N LYS A 102 -7.50 -0.16 -1.42
CA LYS A 102 -7.30 0.18 0.00
C LYS A 102 -7.12 1.67 0.25
N SER A 103 -6.77 2.44 -0.78
CA SER A 103 -6.67 3.90 -0.70
C SER A 103 -8.01 4.63 -0.79
N GLY A 104 -9.13 3.92 -0.89
CA GLY A 104 -10.45 4.53 -1.04
C GLY A 104 -10.66 5.26 -2.37
N SER A 105 -11.53 6.26 -2.37
CA SER A 105 -11.93 6.98 -3.58
C SER A 105 -11.58 8.48 -3.58
N LYS A 106 -11.09 9.01 -2.47
CA LYS A 106 -10.84 10.45 -2.31
C LYS A 106 -9.62 10.92 -3.12
N PRO A 107 -9.49 12.23 -3.38
CA PRO A 107 -8.34 12.81 -4.09
C PRO A 107 -7.03 12.61 -3.31
N ILE A 108 -5.97 12.21 -4.01
CA ILE A 108 -4.64 12.03 -3.43
C ILE A 108 -3.94 13.39 -3.39
N GLN A 109 -3.57 13.85 -2.18
CA GLN A 109 -3.04 15.18 -1.94
C GLN A 109 -1.59 15.37 -2.44
N GLY A 110 -0.85 14.28 -2.58
CA GLY A 110 0.54 14.25 -3.02
C GLY A 110 1.26 13.00 -2.51
N VAL A 111 2.58 13.04 -2.57
CA VAL A 111 3.46 11.93 -2.19
C VAL A 111 4.32 12.33 -0.99
N LEU A 112 4.36 11.45 0.00
CA LEU A 112 5.27 11.55 1.15
C LEU A 112 6.51 10.71 0.88
N LYS A 113 7.64 11.14 1.41
CA LYS A 113 8.83 10.31 1.59
C LYS A 113 8.87 9.76 3.01
N VAL A 114 9.57 8.66 3.20
CA VAL A 114 9.78 8.06 4.54
C VAL A 114 10.24 9.14 5.54
N GLY A 115 9.58 9.19 6.68
CA GLY A 115 9.82 10.18 7.73
C GLY A 115 9.17 11.56 7.53
N MET A 116 8.53 11.83 6.38
CA MET A 116 7.77 13.06 6.15
C MET A 116 6.38 12.98 6.77
N LYS A 117 6.03 13.96 7.58
CA LYS A 117 4.65 14.11 8.04
C LYS A 117 3.79 14.75 6.96
N PRO A 118 2.53 14.32 6.79
CA PRO A 118 1.58 15.01 5.93
C PRO A 118 1.46 16.49 6.29
N PRO A 119 1.63 17.41 5.33
CA PRO A 119 1.58 18.85 5.62
C PRO A 119 0.15 19.37 5.86
N LYS A 120 -0.86 18.60 5.51
CA LYS A 120 -2.28 18.89 5.70
C LYS A 120 -3.09 17.60 5.77
N ALA A 121 -4.35 17.70 6.23
CA ALA A 121 -5.30 16.59 6.19
C ALA A 121 -5.58 16.13 4.74
N GLY A 122 -6.07 14.90 4.60
CA GLY A 122 -6.40 14.26 3.33
C GLY A 122 -5.59 13.01 3.05
N LEU A 123 -5.86 12.37 1.93
CA LEU A 123 -5.23 11.12 1.51
C LEU A 123 -3.83 11.37 0.92
N TRP A 124 -2.85 10.61 1.39
CA TRP A 124 -1.46 10.70 0.92
C TRP A 124 -0.93 9.33 0.49
N LEU A 125 -0.12 9.32 -0.57
CA LEU A 125 0.71 8.16 -0.93
C LEU A 125 2.07 8.29 -0.22
N LEU A 126 2.54 7.22 0.39
CA LEU A 126 3.92 7.11 0.86
C LEU A 126 4.76 6.39 -0.20
N ASP A 127 5.82 7.04 -0.66
CA ASP A 127 6.86 6.42 -1.49
C ASP A 127 7.90 5.73 -0.58
N SER A 128 7.72 4.45 -0.37
CA SER A 128 8.64 3.54 0.32
C SER A 128 9.55 2.76 -0.65
N THR A 129 9.45 3.03 -1.96
CA THR A 129 10.22 2.32 -2.97
C THR A 129 11.70 2.68 -2.87
N PRO A 130 12.62 1.72 -2.76
CA PRO A 130 14.05 1.96 -2.84
C PRO A 130 14.44 2.65 -4.14
N ASP A 131 15.53 3.43 -4.12
CA ASP A 131 16.07 3.96 -5.36
C ASP A 131 16.60 2.79 -6.22
N PRO A 132 16.28 2.72 -7.51
CA PRO A 132 16.80 1.69 -8.41
C PRO A 132 18.33 1.57 -8.40
N ASN A 133 19.05 2.67 -8.11
CA ASN A 133 20.50 2.66 -7.98
C ASN A 133 20.99 1.96 -6.70
N ASP A 134 20.16 1.84 -5.68
CA ASP A 134 20.53 1.22 -4.40
C ASP A 134 20.47 -0.32 -4.47
N VAL A 135 19.86 -0.88 -5.50
CA VAL A 135 19.80 -2.34 -5.75
C VAL A 135 21.20 -2.97 -5.78
N GLN A 136 22.21 -2.25 -6.31
CA GLN A 136 23.60 -2.69 -6.32
C GLN A 136 24.21 -2.88 -4.92
N TYR A 137 23.61 -2.28 -3.88
CA TYR A 137 24.02 -2.42 -2.48
C TYR A 137 23.22 -3.49 -1.72
N GLY A 138 22.40 -4.25 -2.42
CA GLY A 138 21.60 -5.32 -1.83
C GLY A 138 20.25 -4.87 -1.27
N ILE A 139 19.83 -3.63 -1.51
CA ILE A 139 18.50 -3.12 -1.16
C ILE A 139 17.55 -3.55 -2.28
N THR A 140 16.99 -4.75 -2.13
CA THR A 140 16.30 -5.43 -3.24
C THR A 140 14.86 -5.82 -2.96
N ASN A 141 14.35 -5.63 -1.74
CA ASN A 141 13.02 -6.13 -1.41
C ASN A 141 12.38 -5.37 -0.23
N PRO A 142 11.48 -4.43 -0.49
CA PRO A 142 10.62 -3.89 0.55
C PRO A 142 9.81 -5.04 1.18
N ASN A 143 9.62 -4.97 2.47
CA ASN A 143 8.90 -6.00 3.22
C ASN A 143 7.89 -5.37 4.16
N ASP A 144 6.88 -6.14 4.57
CA ASP A 144 5.75 -5.66 5.37
C ASP A 144 6.18 -5.00 6.70
N ASN A 145 7.30 -5.44 7.30
CA ASN A 145 7.80 -4.81 8.52
C ASN A 145 8.39 -3.43 8.26
N GLU A 146 9.07 -3.26 7.14
CA GLU A 146 9.62 -1.98 6.69
C GLU A 146 8.49 -1.01 6.34
N GLY A 147 7.52 -1.43 5.53
CA GLY A 147 6.36 -0.61 5.17
C GLY A 147 5.56 -0.13 6.38
N LEU A 148 5.34 -0.99 7.39
CA LEU A 148 4.73 -0.57 8.64
C LEU A 148 5.55 0.50 9.37
N MET A 149 6.87 0.34 9.44
CA MET A 149 7.75 1.33 10.10
C MET A 149 7.77 2.64 9.33
N ASP A 150 7.76 2.59 8.02
CA ASP A 150 7.73 3.77 7.15
C ASP A 150 6.43 4.56 7.33
N LEU A 151 5.28 3.89 7.36
CA LEU A 151 3.99 4.52 7.69
C LEU A 151 4.00 5.17 9.07
N ILE A 152 4.55 4.50 10.09
CA ILE A 152 4.65 5.02 11.44
C ILE A 152 5.61 6.23 11.49
N SER A 153 6.72 6.17 10.77
CA SER A 153 7.68 7.29 10.67
C SER A 153 7.06 8.55 10.08
N CYS A 154 6.07 8.39 9.20
CA CYS A 154 5.26 9.47 8.64
C CYS A 154 4.19 10.01 9.61
N GLY A 155 4.06 9.40 10.78
CA GLY A 155 3.15 9.84 11.84
C GLY A 155 1.84 9.07 11.91
N SER A 156 1.73 7.89 11.30
CA SER A 156 0.58 7.01 11.47
C SER A 156 0.43 6.57 12.93
N HIS A 157 -0.71 6.89 13.53
CA HIS A 157 -1.03 6.48 14.91
C HIS A 157 -1.64 5.09 14.99
N LEU A 158 -2.15 4.60 13.87
CA LEU A 158 -2.78 3.30 13.70
C LEU A 158 -2.50 2.82 12.28
N THR A 159 -2.16 1.55 12.12
CA THR A 159 -1.97 0.94 10.80
C THR A 159 -2.86 -0.29 10.65
N PHE A 160 -3.51 -0.40 9.50
CA PHE A 160 -4.15 -1.63 9.06
C PHE A 160 -3.15 -2.48 8.28
N LEU A 161 -3.10 -3.76 8.60
CA LEU A 161 -2.40 -4.75 7.80
C LEU A 161 -3.42 -5.74 7.25
N VAL A 162 -3.72 -5.60 5.96
CA VAL A 162 -4.64 -6.50 5.27
C VAL A 162 -3.92 -7.79 4.89
N THR A 163 -4.49 -8.92 5.23
CA THR A 163 -3.90 -10.22 4.92
C THR A 163 -4.97 -11.25 4.55
N GLY A 164 -4.70 -12.03 3.52
CA GLY A 164 -5.55 -13.15 3.14
C GLY A 164 -5.10 -14.48 3.76
N ARG A 165 -3.79 -14.68 3.87
CA ARG A 165 -3.18 -15.96 4.29
C ARG A 165 -2.69 -15.97 5.73
N GLY A 166 -2.74 -14.83 6.39
CA GLY A 166 -2.16 -14.58 7.70
C GLY A 166 -0.82 -13.87 7.61
N ASN A 167 -0.63 -12.89 8.50
CA ASN A 167 0.61 -12.15 8.64
C ASN A 167 0.78 -11.75 10.10
N VAL A 168 1.93 -12.11 10.69
CA VAL A 168 2.22 -11.90 12.11
C VAL A 168 2.92 -10.57 12.39
N VAL A 169 3.36 -9.86 11.36
CA VAL A 169 4.07 -8.59 11.50
C VAL A 169 3.24 -7.59 12.26
N GLY A 170 3.85 -6.89 13.19
CA GLY A 170 3.26 -5.86 14.01
C GLY A 170 4.29 -4.82 14.41
N SER A 171 3.91 -3.90 15.28
CA SER A 171 4.81 -2.85 15.77
C SER A 171 4.74 -2.73 17.28
N ALA A 172 5.89 -2.47 17.91
CA ALA A 172 5.98 -2.19 19.34
C ALA A 172 5.61 -0.74 19.72
N ILE A 173 5.52 0.17 18.73
CA ILE A 173 5.37 1.62 18.97
C ILE A 173 4.04 2.18 18.46
N ALA A 174 3.31 1.44 17.63
CA ALA A 174 1.98 1.83 17.18
C ALA A 174 1.09 0.60 16.98
N PRO A 175 -0.23 0.70 17.24
CA PRO A 175 -1.16 -0.40 17.00
C PRO A 175 -1.20 -0.81 15.51
N VAL A 176 -1.22 -2.12 15.26
CA VAL A 176 -1.43 -2.71 13.94
C VAL A 176 -2.65 -3.61 13.99
N ILE A 177 -3.72 -3.19 13.31
CA ILE A 177 -4.96 -3.97 13.22
C ILE A 177 -4.89 -4.87 12.00
N LYS A 178 -5.03 -6.17 12.20
CA LYS A 178 -5.12 -7.15 11.12
C LYS A 178 -6.53 -7.14 10.54
N VAL A 179 -6.61 -7.08 9.21
CA VAL A 179 -7.88 -7.15 8.49
C VAL A 179 -7.81 -8.32 7.52
N THR A 180 -8.75 -9.23 7.58
CA THR A 180 -8.84 -10.36 6.64
C THR A 180 -10.26 -10.57 6.13
N GLY A 181 -10.38 -10.85 4.83
CA GLY A 181 -11.61 -11.35 4.23
C GLY A 181 -11.65 -12.87 4.16
N ASN A 182 -10.58 -13.56 4.55
CA ASN A 182 -10.47 -15.02 4.49
C ASN A 182 -10.94 -15.65 5.80
N HIS A 183 -12.11 -16.29 5.77
CA HIS A 183 -12.69 -16.94 6.94
C HIS A 183 -11.77 -18.03 7.56
N VAL A 184 -11.04 -18.76 6.71
CA VAL A 184 -10.14 -19.83 7.21
C VAL A 184 -8.98 -19.21 7.99
N THR A 185 -8.42 -18.12 7.48
CA THR A 185 -7.37 -17.37 8.17
C THR A 185 -7.87 -16.77 9.47
N TYR A 186 -9.04 -16.14 9.44
CA TYR A 186 -9.70 -15.61 10.64
C TYR A 186 -9.84 -16.68 11.73
N SER A 187 -10.44 -17.83 11.40
CA SER A 187 -10.67 -18.91 12.37
C SER A 187 -9.40 -19.56 12.93
N ARG A 188 -8.23 -19.34 12.32
CA ARG A 188 -6.94 -19.88 12.79
C ARG A 188 -6.17 -18.89 13.65
N LEU A 189 -6.45 -17.61 13.53
CA LEU A 189 -5.68 -16.53 14.16
C LEU A 189 -6.48 -15.74 15.22
N GLU A 190 -7.73 -16.10 15.44
CA GLU A 190 -8.61 -15.53 16.45
C GLU A 190 -8.21 -15.93 17.90
#